data_1164a7989ed4c1314061044a98968b1c
#
_entry.id   1164a7989ed4c1314061044a98968b1c
#
_cell.length_a   1.000
_cell.length_b   1.000
_cell.length_c   1.000
_cell.angle_alpha   90.00
_cell.angle_beta   90.00
_cell.angle_gamma   90.00
#
_symmetry.space_group_name_H-M   'P 1'
#
loop_
_entity.id
_entity.type
_entity.pdbx_description
1 polymer ?
#
loop_
_entity_poly.entity_id
_entity_poly.type
_entity_poly.pdbx_seq_one_letter_code
_entity_poly.pdbx_strand_id
1 'polypeptide(L)'
;LMEALKDVYNPRFCALLLRNEKDDLRDLVKTSYMLYSQHGNYNRSINDMTWNFNKGGNLQFSYFSGGFDDFKVRFQGRQYNYIGIDEITHVSYEKFKYLITNNRNAFGLRNRFWGTCNPDPDSWVRKFIDWWIGEDGLPIPERDGVIRYCFMDGNTVETIYWGDTPEEVYEKCKSIIDPLYEAGGYEEMGYD
;
A
#
# COMPACT_ATOMS: atom_id res chain seq x y z
N LEU A 1 -4.08 -11.94 2.26
CA LEU A 1 -3.49 -12.96 3.16
C LEU A 1 -2.50 -13.88 2.43
N MET A 2 -2.88 -14.52 1.34
CA MET A 2 -2.02 -15.48 0.62
C MET A 2 -0.72 -14.84 0.08
N GLU A 3 -0.78 -13.62 -0.40
CA GLU A 3 0.40 -12.91 -0.93
C GLU A 3 1.44 -12.65 0.16
N ALA A 4 1.00 -12.30 1.37
CA ALA A 4 1.89 -12.09 2.51
C ALA A 4 2.59 -13.40 2.97
N LEU A 5 1.97 -14.57 2.73
CA LEU A 5 2.53 -15.86 3.12
C LEU A 5 3.91 -16.14 2.47
N LYS A 6 4.18 -15.55 1.29
CA LYS A 6 5.45 -15.72 0.58
C LYS A 6 6.68 -15.27 1.38
N ASP A 7 6.51 -14.32 2.31
CA ASP A 7 7.62 -13.69 3.03
C ASP A 7 7.67 -14.00 4.52
N VAL A 8 6.78 -14.86 5.05
CA VAL A 8 6.72 -15.17 6.50
C VAL A 8 7.99 -15.76 7.08
N TYR A 9 8.87 -16.28 6.24
CA TYR A 9 10.19 -16.81 6.65
C TYR A 9 11.31 -15.76 6.64
N ASN A 10 11.03 -14.54 6.16
CA ASN A 10 11.99 -13.45 6.17
C ASN A 10 11.94 -12.74 7.54
N PRO A 11 13.05 -12.70 8.31
CA PRO A 11 13.06 -12.09 9.64
C PRO A 11 12.83 -10.58 9.65
N ARG A 12 12.95 -9.93 8.49
CA ARG A 12 12.73 -8.49 8.32
C ARG A 12 11.38 -8.17 7.65
N PHE A 13 10.56 -9.18 7.44
CA PHE A 13 9.22 -8.98 6.90
C PHE A 13 8.35 -8.22 7.89
N CYS A 14 7.84 -7.07 7.48
CA CYS A 14 6.93 -6.24 8.25
C CYS A 14 5.73 -5.88 7.38
N ALA A 15 4.59 -6.49 7.66
CA ALA A 15 3.39 -6.37 6.87
C ALA A 15 2.25 -5.66 7.62
N LEU A 16 1.42 -4.97 6.87
CA LEU A 16 0.20 -4.34 7.35
C LEU A 16 -0.97 -4.79 6.46
N LEU A 17 -2.03 -5.30 7.07
CA LEU A 17 -3.29 -5.59 6.40
C LEU A 17 -4.42 -4.75 7.00
N LEU A 18 -5.20 -4.11 6.14
CA LEU A 18 -6.22 -3.17 6.56
C LEU A 18 -7.59 -3.47 5.95
N ARG A 19 -8.62 -3.15 6.72
CA ARG A 19 -10.01 -2.98 6.27
C ARG A 19 -10.53 -1.61 6.67
N ASN A 20 -11.70 -1.23 6.15
CA ASN A 20 -12.30 0.04 6.50
C ASN A 20 -12.62 0.12 7.99
N GLU A 21 -13.37 -0.84 8.49
CA GLU A 21 -13.79 -0.88 9.89
C GLU A 21 -13.06 -1.96 10.69
N LYS A 22 -12.95 -1.72 12.01
CA LYS A 22 -12.31 -2.67 12.93
C LYS A 22 -13.08 -3.99 13.01
N ASP A 23 -14.40 -3.95 12.99
CA ASP A 23 -15.24 -5.14 13.10
C ASP A 23 -15.11 -6.05 11.87
N ASP A 24 -14.82 -5.48 10.70
CA ASP A 24 -14.62 -6.21 9.44
C ASP A 24 -13.32 -7.06 9.46
N LEU A 25 -12.39 -6.73 10.33
CA LEU A 25 -11.15 -7.52 10.51
C LEU A 25 -11.39 -8.92 11.06
N ARG A 26 -12.54 -9.18 11.67
CA ARG A 26 -12.82 -10.45 12.36
C ARG A 26 -12.67 -11.66 11.43
N ASP A 27 -13.19 -11.57 10.22
CA ASP A 27 -13.13 -12.68 9.26
C ASP A 27 -11.72 -12.81 8.66
N LEU A 28 -11.03 -11.69 8.41
CA LEU A 28 -9.63 -11.73 7.98
C LEU A 28 -8.73 -12.38 9.03
N VAL A 29 -8.89 -12.01 10.29
CA VAL A 29 -8.15 -12.61 11.41
C VAL A 29 -8.48 -14.09 11.52
N LYS A 30 -9.76 -14.50 11.45
CA LYS A 30 -10.18 -15.90 11.49
C LYS A 30 -9.53 -16.71 10.35
N THR A 31 -9.56 -16.19 9.13
CA THR A 31 -8.96 -16.84 7.96
C THR A 31 -7.44 -16.92 8.09
N SER A 32 -6.80 -15.93 8.70
CA SER A 32 -5.35 -15.91 8.88
C SER A 32 -4.85 -17.07 9.77
N TYR A 33 -5.65 -17.56 10.71
CA TYR A 33 -5.27 -18.73 11.51
C TYR A 33 -5.09 -20.00 10.66
N MET A 34 -5.89 -20.18 9.61
CA MET A 34 -5.72 -21.32 8.70
C MET A 34 -4.42 -21.26 7.91
N LEU A 35 -3.93 -20.04 7.63
CA LEU A 35 -2.74 -19.82 6.81
C LEU A 35 -1.45 -19.70 7.64
N TYR A 36 -1.53 -19.06 8.81
CA TYR A 36 -0.33 -18.62 9.52
C TYR A 36 -0.03 -19.40 10.81
N SER A 37 -0.95 -20.20 11.34
CA SER A 37 -0.75 -20.91 12.62
C SER A 37 0.46 -21.84 12.66
N GLN A 38 0.91 -22.34 11.51
CA GLN A 38 2.13 -23.16 11.40
C GLN A 38 3.41 -22.32 11.34
N HIS A 39 3.29 -21.00 11.11
CA HIS A 39 4.41 -20.11 10.84
C HIS A 39 4.68 -19.13 11.98
N GLY A 40 3.78 -19.00 12.95
CA GLY A 40 3.93 -18.05 14.04
C GLY A 40 2.80 -18.07 15.07
N ASN A 41 2.81 -17.06 15.93
CA ASN A 41 1.82 -16.87 16.97
C ASN A 41 1.10 -15.53 16.80
N TYR A 42 -0.22 -15.53 16.98
CA TYR A 42 -1.04 -14.33 16.93
C TYR A 42 -1.17 -13.69 18.32
N ASN A 43 -0.78 -12.43 18.43
CA ASN A 43 -1.07 -11.62 19.60
C ASN A 43 -2.51 -11.11 19.54
N ARG A 44 -3.34 -11.58 20.48
CA ARG A 44 -4.78 -11.25 20.55
C ARG A 44 -5.07 -9.91 21.23
N SER A 45 -4.04 -9.18 21.67
CA SER A 45 -4.25 -7.84 22.24
C SER A 45 -5.01 -6.99 21.23
N ILE A 46 -6.08 -6.34 21.69
CA ILE A 46 -6.93 -5.48 20.85
C ILE A 46 -6.17 -4.26 20.28
N ASN A 47 -5.04 -3.93 20.89
CA ASN A 47 -4.19 -2.83 20.47
C ASN A 47 -3.05 -3.26 19.54
N ASP A 48 -2.84 -4.57 19.37
CA ASP A 48 -1.69 -5.07 18.63
C ASP A 48 -2.10 -5.92 17.41
N MET A 49 -3.08 -6.81 17.51
CA MET A 49 -3.62 -7.62 16.40
C MET A 49 -2.53 -8.12 15.43
N THR A 50 -1.44 -8.68 15.94
CA THR A 50 -0.23 -8.95 15.16
C THR A 50 0.12 -10.44 15.17
N TRP A 51 0.41 -10.99 14.00
CA TRP A 51 1.14 -12.24 13.83
C TRP A 51 2.64 -11.99 14.00
N ASN A 52 3.27 -12.72 14.91
CA ASN A 52 4.72 -12.77 15.05
C ASN A 52 5.19 -14.11 14.49
N PHE A 53 5.95 -14.07 13.41
CA PHE A 53 6.40 -15.28 12.72
C PHE A 53 7.66 -15.86 13.37
N ASN A 54 7.81 -17.20 13.29
CA ASN A 54 8.89 -17.95 13.93
C ASN A 54 10.30 -17.51 13.50
N LYS A 55 10.44 -16.87 12.35
CA LYS A 55 11.72 -16.34 11.83
C LYS A 55 11.95 -14.87 12.14
N GLY A 56 11.02 -14.21 12.85
CA GLY A 56 11.16 -12.83 13.30
C GLY A 56 10.37 -11.78 12.52
N GLY A 57 9.80 -12.12 11.36
CA GLY A 57 8.89 -11.23 10.64
C GLY A 57 7.55 -11.07 11.37
N ASN A 58 6.79 -10.05 11.00
CA ASN A 58 5.47 -9.80 11.58
C ASN A 58 4.44 -9.33 10.54
N LEU A 59 3.16 -9.50 10.87
CA LEU A 59 2.03 -9.00 10.09
C LEU A 59 0.98 -8.45 11.04
N GLN A 60 0.73 -7.16 10.96
CA GLN A 60 -0.25 -6.44 11.75
C GLN A 60 -1.56 -6.27 10.99
N PHE A 61 -2.69 -6.44 11.68
CA PHE A 61 -4.00 -6.02 11.20
C PHE A 61 -4.34 -4.63 11.74
N SER A 62 -4.97 -3.80 10.91
CA SER A 62 -5.45 -2.49 11.32
C SER A 62 -6.65 -2.05 10.46
N TYR A 63 -7.14 -0.83 10.66
CA TYR A 63 -8.35 -0.32 10.04
C TYR A 63 -8.23 1.18 9.73
N PHE A 64 -9.14 1.67 8.84
CA PHE A 64 -9.14 3.04 8.37
C PHE A 64 -10.09 3.97 9.13
N SER A 65 -11.09 3.43 9.84
CA SER A 65 -12.09 4.26 10.51
C SER A 65 -11.47 5.23 11.52
N GLY A 66 -12.16 6.36 11.71
CA GLY A 66 -11.68 7.51 12.46
C GLY A 66 -11.24 8.67 11.58
N GLY A 67 -10.91 9.81 12.19
CA GLY A 67 -10.41 11.01 11.52
C GLY A 67 -9.05 10.79 10.86
N PHE A 68 -8.68 11.68 9.92
CA PHE A 68 -7.38 11.59 9.25
C PHE A 68 -6.21 11.80 10.20
N ASP A 69 -6.35 12.68 11.17
CA ASP A 69 -5.28 12.94 12.15
C ASP A 69 -5.06 11.74 13.09
N ASP A 70 -6.12 11.11 13.58
CA ASP A 70 -6.00 9.87 14.36
C ASP A 70 -5.38 8.75 13.55
N PHE A 71 -5.71 8.67 12.26
CA PHE A 71 -5.13 7.73 11.32
C PHE A 71 -3.63 7.97 11.15
N LYS A 72 -3.21 9.23 10.93
CA LYS A 72 -1.79 9.59 10.84
C LYS A 72 -1.01 9.21 12.08
N VAL A 73 -1.51 9.55 13.27
CA VAL A 73 -0.88 9.22 14.55
C VAL A 73 -0.66 7.71 14.70
N ARG A 74 -1.62 6.89 14.24
CA ARG A 74 -1.54 5.43 14.32
C ARG A 74 -0.40 4.85 13.49
N PHE A 75 -0.08 5.44 12.34
CA PHE A 75 0.91 4.94 11.39
C PHE A 75 2.19 5.79 11.31
N GLN A 76 2.23 6.93 11.96
CA GLN A 76 3.39 7.83 11.94
C GLN A 76 4.67 7.10 12.41
N GLY A 77 5.75 7.27 11.64
CA GLY A 77 7.05 6.67 11.93
C GLY A 77 7.16 5.17 11.66
N ARG A 78 6.09 4.52 11.20
CA ARG A 78 6.11 3.09 10.88
C ARG A 78 6.58 2.85 9.44
N GLN A 79 7.14 1.66 9.20
CA GLN A 79 7.60 1.22 7.88
C GLN A 79 7.13 -0.20 7.63
N TYR A 80 6.59 -0.44 6.45
CA TYR A 80 6.09 -1.75 6.03
C TYR A 80 6.62 -2.08 4.65
N ASN A 81 7.18 -3.28 4.46
CA ASN A 81 7.55 -3.77 3.13
C ASN A 81 6.40 -4.47 2.40
N TYR A 82 5.28 -4.69 3.10
CA TYR A 82 4.05 -5.17 2.49
C TYR A 82 2.84 -4.45 3.11
N ILE A 83 2.01 -3.85 2.28
CA ILE A 83 0.72 -3.28 2.70
C ILE A 83 -0.38 -3.90 1.83
N GLY A 84 -1.38 -4.46 2.48
CA GLY A 84 -2.59 -4.96 1.83
C GLY A 84 -3.84 -4.23 2.34
N ILE A 85 -4.69 -3.78 1.43
CA ILE A 85 -5.97 -3.17 1.75
C ILE A 85 -7.08 -4.03 1.14
N ASP A 86 -7.96 -4.51 1.98
CA ASP A 86 -9.16 -5.19 1.54
C ASP A 86 -10.31 -4.18 1.41
N GLU A 87 -11.05 -4.24 0.30
CA GLU A 87 -12.11 -3.28 -0.04
C GLU A 87 -11.60 -1.82 -0.17
N ILE A 88 -10.53 -1.62 -0.94
CA ILE A 88 -9.86 -0.32 -1.08
C ILE A 88 -10.76 0.80 -1.60
N THR A 89 -11.87 0.49 -2.29
CA THR A 89 -12.87 1.47 -2.76
C THR A 89 -13.55 2.22 -1.62
N HIS A 90 -13.59 1.64 -0.43
CA HIS A 90 -14.16 2.27 0.76
C HIS A 90 -13.20 3.22 1.49
N VAL A 91 -11.95 3.29 1.04
CA VAL A 91 -10.89 4.10 1.67
C VAL A 91 -10.72 5.42 0.92
N SER A 92 -10.58 6.54 1.65
CA SER A 92 -10.28 7.81 0.99
C SER A 92 -8.90 7.81 0.34
N TYR A 93 -8.77 8.49 -0.81
CA TYR A 93 -7.50 8.63 -1.51
C TYR A 93 -6.40 9.25 -0.63
N GLU A 94 -6.75 10.19 0.23
CA GLU A 94 -5.83 10.85 1.16
C GLU A 94 -5.18 9.85 2.13
N LYS A 95 -5.98 8.96 2.74
CA LYS A 95 -5.48 7.90 3.63
C LYS A 95 -4.64 6.87 2.88
N PHE A 96 -5.06 6.50 1.67
CA PHE A 96 -4.29 5.63 0.78
C PHE A 96 -2.92 6.24 0.47
N LYS A 97 -2.87 7.49 0.00
CA LYS A 97 -1.62 8.20 -0.31
C LYS A 97 -0.70 8.27 0.90
N TYR A 98 -1.22 8.58 2.08
CA TYR A 98 -0.43 8.58 3.30
C TYR A 98 0.21 7.21 3.58
N LEU A 99 -0.52 6.11 3.40
CA LEU A 99 0.04 4.77 3.59
C LEU A 99 1.12 4.40 2.59
N ILE A 100 1.05 4.87 1.35
CA ILE A 100 2.12 4.66 0.37
C ILE A 100 3.46 5.19 0.90
N THR A 101 3.48 6.30 1.62
CA THR A 101 4.72 6.83 2.22
C THR A 101 5.31 5.91 3.28
N ASN A 102 4.49 5.05 3.89
CA ASN A 102 4.90 4.05 4.87
C ASN A 102 5.34 2.72 4.23
N ASN A 103 5.10 2.54 2.92
CA ASN A 103 5.50 1.36 2.17
C ASN A 103 6.98 1.45 1.77
N ARG A 104 7.83 1.39 2.74
CA ARG A 104 9.29 1.52 2.63
C ARG A 104 10.00 0.61 3.63
N ASN A 105 11.29 0.33 3.41
CA ASN A 105 12.13 -0.37 4.37
C ASN A 105 13.61 -0.01 4.14
N ALA A 106 14.42 -0.16 5.19
CA ALA A 106 15.86 0.11 5.17
C ALA A 106 16.69 -1.13 4.79
N PHE A 107 16.08 -2.24 4.38
CA PHE A 107 16.75 -3.53 4.25
C PHE A 107 16.86 -4.03 2.81
N GLY A 108 16.49 -3.20 1.83
CA GLY A 108 16.50 -3.59 0.42
C GLY A 108 15.46 -4.64 0.04
N LEU A 109 14.44 -4.88 0.87
CA LEU A 109 13.33 -5.75 0.52
C LEU A 109 12.42 -5.06 -0.48
N ARG A 110 11.89 -5.82 -1.44
CA ARG A 110 10.91 -5.29 -2.37
C ARG A 110 9.66 -4.80 -1.63
N ASN A 111 9.36 -3.52 -1.73
CA ASN A 111 8.11 -2.96 -1.23
C ASN A 111 6.96 -3.37 -2.13
N ARG A 112 5.84 -3.79 -1.54
CA ARG A 112 4.64 -4.22 -2.27
C ARG A 112 3.41 -3.64 -1.63
N PHE A 113 2.50 -3.21 -2.49
CA PHE A 113 1.17 -2.74 -2.11
C PHE A 113 0.11 -3.52 -2.90
N TRP A 114 -0.92 -3.98 -2.21
CA TRP A 114 -2.05 -4.71 -2.81
C TRP A 114 -3.37 -4.13 -2.33
N GLY A 115 -4.25 -3.85 -3.29
CA GLY A 115 -5.64 -3.50 -3.01
C GLY A 115 -6.56 -4.56 -3.61
N THR A 116 -7.60 -4.95 -2.88
CA THR A 116 -8.71 -5.74 -3.41
C THR A 116 -9.98 -4.91 -3.33
N CYS A 117 -10.88 -5.06 -4.29
CA CYS A 117 -12.18 -4.39 -4.26
C CYS A 117 -13.21 -5.09 -5.13
N ASN A 118 -14.47 -4.80 -4.85
CA ASN A 118 -15.54 -4.93 -5.83
C ASN A 118 -15.54 -3.68 -6.71
N PRO A 119 -15.88 -3.80 -8.02
CA PRO A 119 -15.98 -2.65 -8.91
C PRO A 119 -16.94 -1.60 -8.39
N ASP A 120 -16.47 -0.36 -8.31
CA ASP A 120 -17.25 0.82 -7.96
C ASP A 120 -16.87 1.95 -8.94
N PRO A 121 -17.77 2.31 -9.88
CA PRO A 121 -17.46 3.28 -10.93
C PRO A 121 -17.23 4.70 -10.41
N ASP A 122 -17.77 5.02 -9.23
CA ASP A 122 -17.68 6.35 -8.64
C ASP A 122 -16.46 6.52 -7.72
N SER A 123 -15.73 5.43 -7.44
CA SER A 123 -14.56 5.47 -6.57
C SER A 123 -13.34 6.09 -7.26
N TRP A 124 -12.45 6.67 -6.44
CA TRP A 124 -11.14 7.14 -6.95
C TRP A 124 -10.29 5.99 -7.54
N VAL A 125 -10.53 4.74 -7.10
CA VAL A 125 -9.84 3.56 -7.62
C VAL A 125 -10.14 3.37 -9.10
N ARG A 126 -11.41 3.59 -9.54
CA ARG A 126 -11.77 3.52 -10.96
C ARG A 126 -10.94 4.50 -11.80
N LYS A 127 -10.76 5.73 -11.31
CA LYS A 127 -9.92 6.74 -11.97
C LYS A 127 -8.43 6.36 -11.96
N PHE A 128 -7.96 5.78 -10.85
CA PHE A 128 -6.58 5.32 -10.71
C PHE A 128 -6.21 4.22 -11.71
N ILE A 129 -7.13 3.30 -12.03
CA ILE A 129 -6.92 2.20 -12.96
C ILE A 129 -7.50 2.46 -14.35
N ASP A 130 -7.95 3.67 -14.63
CA ASP A 130 -8.69 4.04 -15.84
C ASP A 130 -7.99 3.59 -17.13
N TRP A 131 -6.68 3.71 -17.20
CA TRP A 131 -5.90 3.31 -18.36
C TRP A 131 -6.05 1.82 -18.72
N TRP A 132 -6.30 0.93 -17.75
CA TRP A 132 -6.47 -0.51 -17.98
C TRP A 132 -7.92 -0.90 -18.31
N ILE A 133 -8.87 0.03 -18.18
CA ILE A 133 -10.31 -0.24 -18.30
C ILE A 133 -10.86 0.51 -19.52
N GLY A 134 -11.58 -0.20 -20.38
CA GLY A 134 -12.24 0.37 -21.54
C GLY A 134 -13.48 1.21 -21.19
N GLU A 135 -14.04 1.87 -22.21
CA GLU A 135 -15.26 2.66 -22.08
C GLU A 135 -16.48 1.80 -21.69
N ASP A 136 -16.44 0.52 -22.01
CA ASP A 136 -17.45 -0.47 -21.62
C ASP A 136 -17.32 -0.95 -20.17
N GLY A 137 -16.30 -0.46 -19.43
CA GLY A 137 -16.02 -0.84 -18.05
C GLY A 137 -15.29 -2.18 -17.91
N LEU A 138 -14.88 -2.81 -19.00
CA LEU A 138 -14.14 -4.08 -19.01
C LEU A 138 -12.63 -3.84 -19.12
N PRO A 139 -11.80 -4.79 -18.63
CA PRO A 139 -10.35 -4.73 -18.83
C PRO A 139 -9.99 -4.76 -20.32
N ILE A 140 -9.03 -3.93 -20.71
CA ILE A 140 -8.47 -3.91 -22.07
C ILE A 140 -7.43 -5.04 -22.15
N PRO A 141 -7.65 -6.11 -22.96
CA PRO A 141 -6.79 -7.29 -22.96
C PRO A 141 -5.33 -7.01 -23.31
N GLU A 142 -5.08 -6.06 -24.22
CA GLU A 142 -3.72 -5.67 -24.63
C GLU A 142 -2.92 -4.96 -23.55
N ARG A 143 -3.61 -4.52 -22.48
CA ARG A 143 -3.02 -3.82 -21.32
C ARG A 143 -2.91 -4.71 -20.10
N ASP A 144 -3.31 -5.96 -20.19
CA ASP A 144 -3.18 -6.94 -19.11
C ASP A 144 -1.69 -7.19 -18.81
N GLY A 145 -1.34 -7.10 -17.52
CA GLY A 145 0.04 -7.27 -17.06
C GLY A 145 1.02 -6.13 -17.40
N VAL A 146 0.57 -5.08 -18.10
CA VAL A 146 1.42 -3.93 -18.40
C VAL A 146 1.66 -3.12 -17.14
N ILE A 147 2.93 -2.88 -16.83
CA ILE A 147 3.36 -2.05 -15.71
C ILE A 147 3.43 -0.60 -16.16
N ARG A 148 2.89 0.29 -15.36
CA ARG A 148 3.04 1.74 -15.55
C ARG A 148 3.69 2.38 -14.32
N TYR A 149 4.37 3.47 -14.56
CA TYR A 149 5.02 4.27 -13.53
C TYR A 149 4.20 5.50 -13.22
N CYS A 150 4.24 5.96 -11.98
CA CYS A 150 3.54 7.19 -11.61
C CYS A 150 4.25 7.98 -10.52
N PHE A 151 4.05 9.29 -10.57
CA PHE A 151 4.33 10.22 -9.48
C PHE A 151 3.03 10.79 -8.98
N MET A 152 2.78 10.69 -7.67
CA MET A 152 1.56 11.16 -7.01
C MET A 152 1.81 12.51 -6.35
N ASP A 153 1.44 13.59 -7.02
CA ASP A 153 1.40 14.93 -6.46
C ASP A 153 0.03 15.23 -5.85
N GLY A 154 -0.04 16.14 -4.87
CA GLY A 154 -1.32 16.56 -4.29
C GLY A 154 -2.09 15.44 -3.57
N ASN A 155 -3.36 15.72 -3.23
CA ASN A 155 -4.24 14.86 -2.44
C ASN A 155 -5.45 14.32 -3.24
N THR A 156 -5.38 14.38 -4.55
CA THR A 156 -6.43 13.88 -5.44
C THR A 156 -5.85 12.96 -6.51
N VAL A 157 -6.66 12.06 -7.05
CA VAL A 157 -6.23 11.12 -8.08
C VAL A 157 -5.93 11.81 -9.41
N GLU A 158 -6.50 12.99 -9.63
CA GLU A 158 -6.29 13.83 -10.81
C GLU A 158 -4.87 14.43 -10.88
N THR A 159 -4.15 14.45 -9.76
CA THR A 159 -2.77 14.97 -9.68
C THR A 159 -1.71 13.87 -9.81
N ILE A 160 -2.04 12.75 -10.47
CA ILE A 160 -1.10 11.67 -10.73
C ILE A 160 -0.53 11.82 -12.14
N TYR A 161 0.79 11.89 -12.23
CA TYR A 161 1.53 11.88 -13.49
C TYR A 161 1.89 10.44 -13.86
N TRP A 162 1.42 9.97 -14.99
CA TRP A 162 1.63 8.61 -15.47
C TRP A 162 2.59 8.54 -16.65
N GLY A 163 3.39 7.46 -16.72
CA GLY A 163 4.27 7.16 -17.84
C GLY A 163 4.51 5.65 -17.97
N ASP A 164 5.05 5.27 -19.12
CA ASP A 164 5.41 3.88 -19.41
C ASP A 164 6.84 3.57 -18.94
N THR A 165 7.63 4.61 -18.64
CA THR A 165 8.96 4.51 -18.03
C THR A 165 9.12 5.51 -16.87
N PRO A 166 10.07 5.28 -15.93
CA PRO A 166 10.40 6.26 -14.88
C PRO A 166 10.84 7.60 -15.45
N GLU A 167 11.64 7.58 -16.53
CA GLU A 167 12.16 8.77 -17.20
C GLU A 167 11.03 9.63 -17.78
N GLU A 168 10.04 8.99 -18.39
CA GLU A 168 8.86 9.69 -18.91
C GLU A 168 8.07 10.39 -17.80
N VAL A 169 7.90 9.72 -16.65
CA VAL A 169 7.26 10.32 -15.48
C VAL A 169 8.08 11.49 -14.96
N TYR A 170 9.40 11.32 -14.82
CA TYR A 170 10.29 12.38 -14.35
C TYR A 170 10.22 13.63 -15.24
N GLU A 171 10.29 13.48 -16.55
CA GLU A 171 10.18 14.64 -17.47
C GLU A 171 8.84 15.40 -17.34
N LYS A 172 7.75 14.68 -17.05
CA LYS A 172 6.42 15.31 -16.85
C LYS A 172 6.31 16.08 -15.54
N CYS A 173 7.05 15.74 -14.52
CA CYS A 173 6.96 16.34 -13.19
C CYS A 173 8.29 16.91 -12.68
N LYS A 174 9.27 17.08 -13.55
CA LYS A 174 10.61 17.62 -13.24
C LYS A 174 10.54 18.94 -12.47
N SER A 175 9.68 19.88 -12.91
CA SER A 175 9.50 21.17 -12.23
C SER A 175 8.96 21.05 -10.78
N ILE A 176 8.40 19.90 -10.41
CA ILE A 176 7.92 19.61 -9.06
C ILE A 176 9.00 18.85 -8.28
N ILE A 177 9.66 17.90 -8.93
CA ILE A 177 10.64 16.99 -8.29
C ILE A 177 11.95 17.72 -8.00
N ASP A 178 12.53 18.45 -8.97
CA ASP A 178 13.85 19.07 -8.83
C ASP A 178 13.93 20.00 -7.60
N PRO A 179 12.96 20.92 -7.36
CA PRO A 179 13.00 21.74 -6.16
C PRO A 179 12.90 20.96 -4.86
N LEU A 180 12.25 19.79 -4.85
CA LEU A 180 12.17 18.92 -3.66
C LEU A 180 13.50 18.22 -3.39
N TYR A 181 14.22 17.82 -4.45
CA TYR A 181 15.57 17.25 -4.32
C TYR A 181 16.55 18.30 -3.78
N GLU A 182 16.58 19.50 -4.37
CA GLU A 182 17.42 20.61 -3.92
C GLU A 182 17.14 20.99 -2.46
N ALA A 183 15.87 21.11 -2.07
CA ALA A 183 15.47 21.45 -0.71
C ALA A 183 15.77 20.35 0.31
N GLY A 184 15.76 19.08 -0.11
CA GLY A 184 15.97 17.91 0.75
C GLY A 184 17.42 17.48 0.92
N GLY A 185 18.37 18.08 0.17
CA GLY A 185 19.80 17.71 0.22
C GLY A 185 20.09 16.28 -0.22
N TYR A 186 19.25 15.70 -1.09
CA TYR A 186 19.37 14.29 -1.50
C TYR A 186 20.64 14.00 -2.32
N GLU A 187 21.24 15.01 -2.95
CA GLU A 187 22.52 14.89 -3.65
C GLU A 187 23.68 14.46 -2.74
N GLU A 188 23.62 14.82 -1.43
CA GLU A 188 24.64 14.43 -0.46
C GLU A 188 24.48 13.00 0.08
N MET A 189 23.33 12.37 -0.15
CA MET A 189 23.01 11.05 0.42
C MET A 189 23.31 9.86 -0.52
N GLY A 190 23.77 10.10 -1.76
CA GLY A 190 24.28 9.06 -2.66
C GLY A 190 23.28 7.97 -3.02
N TYR A 191 22.04 8.32 -3.22
CA TYR A 191 21.04 7.42 -3.80
C TYR A 191 21.09 7.54 -5.33
N ASP A 192 22.01 6.79 -5.94
CA ASP A 192 22.00 6.48 -7.37
C ASP A 192 20.92 5.42 -7.70
#